data_e857b9abada10b6dfbf1fff9480a78ae
#
_entry.id   e857b9abada10b6dfbf1fff9480a78ae
#
_cell.length_a   1.000
_cell.length_b   1.000
_cell.length_c   1.000
_cell.angle_alpha   90.00
_cell.angle_beta   90.00
_cell.angle_gamma   90.00
#
_symmetry.space_group_name_H-M   'P 1'
#
loop_
_entity.id
_entity.type
_entity.pdbx_description
1 polymer ?
#
loop_
_entity_poly.entity_id
_entity_poly.type
_entity_poly.pdbx_seq_one_letter_code
_entity_poly.pdbx_strand_id
1 'polypeptide(L)'
;MSWRERARRLRATPLTAVLQFSGAQPDRSDPRKWHTGRGVLSVTGTQFMNWNCGQGGGGAIDLVMHLHQLSFGLALEWLERHFGTAVIVVPSPSPRPPLSLPPRCPEHLESVRRYLIQKRHLPAALLETLIDSGSLYADTHANAVFVLQGKSHEPMGAELRGTTAVAWRGMAPGSRKDQGFFAIPTVPGLTTVVLCESAIDAISCHALHPQYRCLSTAGARPNPAWLAELVGQTCQLFCGFDRDDTGERMAQSLMRLYPAIQRLCPCAKDWNDVLRLGA
;
A
#
# COMPACT_ATOMS: atom_id res chain seq x y z
N MET A 1 15.85 -27.57 -24.36
CA MET A 1 15.08 -26.74 -23.42
C MET A 1 14.32 -25.70 -24.26
N SER A 2 12.99 -25.63 -24.11
CA SER A 2 12.20 -24.66 -24.86
C SER A 2 12.50 -23.22 -24.39
N TRP A 3 12.23 -22.21 -25.23
CA TRP A 3 12.41 -20.81 -24.85
C TRP A 3 11.56 -20.43 -23.63
N ARG A 4 10.39 -21.07 -23.45
CA ARG A 4 9.50 -20.85 -22.28
C ARG A 4 10.13 -21.37 -20.99
N GLU A 5 10.77 -22.52 -21.02
CA GLU A 5 11.48 -23.09 -19.87
C GLU A 5 12.70 -22.23 -19.50
N ARG A 6 13.46 -21.75 -20.50
CA ARG A 6 14.56 -20.78 -20.30
C ARG A 6 14.06 -19.52 -19.60
N ALA A 7 13.03 -18.90 -20.13
CA ALA A 7 12.47 -17.67 -19.56
C ALA A 7 11.94 -17.90 -18.12
N ARG A 8 11.27 -19.04 -17.87
CA ARG A 8 10.77 -19.38 -16.53
C ARG A 8 11.90 -19.53 -15.52
N ARG A 9 12.98 -20.24 -15.91
CA ARG A 9 14.16 -20.43 -15.06
C ARG A 9 14.84 -19.10 -14.75
N LEU A 10 15.15 -18.32 -15.78
CA LEU A 10 15.86 -17.05 -15.63
C LEU A 10 15.05 -15.98 -14.90
N ARG A 11 13.73 -15.99 -15.04
CA ARG A 11 12.83 -15.09 -14.28
C ARG A 11 12.95 -15.32 -12.77
N ALA A 12 13.26 -16.54 -12.33
CA ALA A 12 13.43 -16.91 -10.93
C ALA A 12 14.77 -16.45 -10.32
N THR A 13 15.71 -15.89 -11.11
CA THR A 13 16.95 -15.32 -10.58
C THR A 13 16.63 -14.28 -9.51
N PRO A 14 17.27 -14.35 -8.31
CA PRO A 14 17.03 -13.39 -7.25
C PRO A 14 17.28 -11.93 -7.71
N LEU A 15 16.34 -11.05 -7.49
CA LEU A 15 16.47 -9.63 -7.91
C LEU A 15 17.67 -8.96 -7.24
N THR A 16 17.96 -9.31 -5.99
CA THR A 16 19.12 -8.79 -5.25
C THR A 16 20.44 -9.18 -5.91
N ALA A 17 20.55 -10.40 -6.45
CA ALA A 17 21.75 -10.84 -7.17
C ALA A 17 21.92 -10.03 -8.47
N VAL A 18 20.85 -9.81 -9.22
CA VAL A 18 20.86 -8.96 -10.42
C VAL A 18 21.26 -7.53 -10.08
N LEU A 19 20.69 -6.96 -9.01
CA LEU A 19 21.01 -5.60 -8.56
C LEU A 19 22.49 -5.46 -8.18
N GLN A 20 23.00 -6.36 -7.37
CA GLN A 20 24.43 -6.40 -6.98
C GLN A 20 25.34 -6.51 -8.20
N PHE A 21 25.04 -7.44 -9.10
CA PHE A 21 25.81 -7.62 -10.33
C PHE A 21 25.77 -6.38 -11.23
N SER A 22 24.64 -5.66 -11.26
CA SER A 22 24.48 -4.41 -11.99
C SER A 22 25.06 -3.18 -11.27
N GLY A 23 25.79 -3.37 -10.17
CA GLY A 23 26.46 -2.28 -9.42
C GLY A 23 25.52 -1.44 -8.56
N ALA A 24 24.26 -1.87 -8.34
CA ALA A 24 23.35 -1.20 -7.46
C ALA A 24 23.78 -1.31 -5.99
N GLN A 25 23.56 -0.25 -5.21
CA GLN A 25 23.91 -0.18 -3.80
C GLN A 25 22.65 -0.31 -2.93
N PRO A 26 22.64 -1.19 -1.91
CA PRO A 26 21.54 -1.27 -0.99
C PRO A 26 21.44 0.01 -0.15
N ASP A 27 20.22 0.44 0.16
CA ASP A 27 20.00 1.56 1.08
C ASP A 27 20.35 1.15 2.51
N ARG A 28 21.01 2.06 3.26
CA ARG A 28 21.48 1.79 4.62
C ARG A 28 20.35 1.69 5.64
N SER A 29 19.23 2.33 5.38
CA SER A 29 18.10 2.44 6.32
C SER A 29 16.93 1.50 5.97
N ASP A 30 16.78 1.10 4.71
CA ASP A 30 15.72 0.21 4.25
C ASP A 30 16.29 -0.88 3.31
N PRO A 31 16.47 -2.11 3.79
CA PRO A 31 17.05 -3.21 3.00
C PRO A 31 16.24 -3.59 1.75
N ARG A 32 15.03 -3.07 1.60
CA ARG A 32 14.22 -3.25 0.40
C ARG A 32 14.52 -2.21 -0.67
N LYS A 33 15.25 -1.15 -0.35
CA LYS A 33 15.61 -0.08 -1.30
C LYS A 33 17.01 -0.27 -1.86
N TRP A 34 17.14 0.04 -3.15
CA TRP A 34 18.37 -0.08 -3.90
C TRP A 34 18.60 1.17 -4.74
N HIS A 35 19.77 1.78 -4.59
CA HIS A 35 20.20 2.91 -5.40
C HIS A 35 20.83 2.39 -6.69
N THR A 36 20.29 2.81 -7.83
CA THR A 36 20.71 2.40 -9.17
C THR A 36 20.98 3.60 -10.04
N GLY A 37 21.61 3.42 -11.19
CA GLY A 37 21.77 4.48 -12.20
C GLY A 37 20.44 5.02 -12.76
N ARG A 38 19.31 4.35 -12.46
CA ARG A 38 17.96 4.75 -12.89
C ARG A 38 17.07 5.25 -11.76
N GLY A 39 17.64 5.53 -10.61
CA GLY A 39 16.93 5.96 -9.42
C GLY A 39 16.82 4.88 -8.36
N VAL A 40 15.97 5.12 -7.37
CA VAL A 40 15.78 4.22 -6.23
C VAL A 40 14.70 3.20 -6.54
N LEU A 41 15.05 1.92 -6.46
CA LEU A 41 14.12 0.81 -6.60
C LEU A 41 13.71 0.28 -5.23
N SER A 42 12.43 0.00 -5.05
CA SER A 42 11.92 -0.82 -3.95
C SER A 42 11.77 -2.26 -4.44
N VAL A 43 12.34 -3.22 -3.69
CA VAL A 43 12.29 -4.65 -4.03
C VAL A 43 11.57 -5.41 -2.92
N THR A 44 10.60 -6.23 -3.31
CA THR A 44 9.84 -7.09 -2.38
C THR A 44 9.61 -8.45 -3.03
N GLY A 45 10.32 -9.46 -2.54
CA GLY A 45 10.30 -10.81 -3.14
C GLY A 45 10.78 -10.77 -4.58
N THR A 46 9.91 -11.18 -5.51
CA THR A 46 10.20 -11.18 -6.96
C THR A 46 9.74 -9.93 -7.68
N GLN A 47 9.27 -8.90 -6.97
CA GLN A 47 8.77 -7.65 -7.55
C GLN A 47 9.68 -6.48 -7.24
N PHE A 48 9.79 -5.55 -8.19
CA PHE A 48 10.45 -4.27 -7.97
C PHE A 48 9.56 -3.11 -8.44
N MET A 49 9.80 -1.93 -7.88
CA MET A 49 9.14 -0.69 -8.27
C MET A 49 10.13 0.47 -8.23
N ASN A 50 10.22 1.19 -9.32
CA ASN A 50 10.92 2.47 -9.41
C ASN A 50 9.91 3.60 -9.26
N TRP A 51 9.85 4.20 -8.08
CA TRP A 51 8.91 5.27 -7.77
C TRP A 51 9.21 6.58 -8.49
N ASN A 52 10.46 6.78 -8.94
CA ASN A 52 10.86 7.99 -9.66
C ASN A 52 10.21 8.09 -11.06
N CYS A 53 10.04 6.96 -11.74
CA CYS A 53 9.42 6.92 -13.07
C CYS A 53 8.13 6.11 -13.13
N GLY A 54 7.65 5.59 -11.99
CA GLY A 54 6.43 4.82 -11.91
C GLY A 54 6.48 3.47 -12.64
N GLN A 55 7.66 2.94 -12.92
CA GLN A 55 7.85 1.66 -13.60
C GLN A 55 8.19 0.56 -12.60
N GLY A 56 7.59 -0.60 -12.77
CA GLY A 56 7.85 -1.78 -11.98
C GLY A 56 7.69 -3.05 -12.80
N GLY A 57 8.03 -4.17 -12.20
CA GLY A 57 7.94 -5.48 -12.87
C GLY A 57 8.09 -6.64 -11.91
N GLY A 58 8.01 -7.85 -12.46
CA GLY A 58 8.11 -9.10 -11.73
C GLY A 58 9.15 -10.05 -12.29
N GLY A 59 10.13 -10.41 -11.47
CA GLY A 59 11.21 -11.31 -11.84
C GLY A 59 12.41 -10.63 -12.49
N ALA A 60 13.49 -11.39 -12.61
CA ALA A 60 14.78 -10.86 -13.06
C ALA A 60 14.77 -10.33 -14.48
N ILE A 61 13.94 -10.88 -15.37
CA ILE A 61 13.88 -10.43 -16.76
C ILE A 61 13.41 -8.99 -16.83
N ASP A 62 12.28 -8.68 -16.17
CA ASP A 62 11.73 -7.32 -16.14
C ASP A 62 12.70 -6.34 -15.47
N LEU A 63 13.42 -6.79 -14.43
CA LEU A 63 14.43 -5.97 -13.76
C LEU A 63 15.61 -5.65 -14.69
N VAL A 64 16.13 -6.63 -15.43
CA VAL A 64 17.22 -6.41 -16.41
C VAL A 64 16.77 -5.50 -17.54
N MET A 65 15.56 -5.70 -18.07
CA MET A 65 14.96 -4.80 -19.05
C MET A 65 14.89 -3.36 -18.53
N HIS A 66 14.48 -3.18 -17.27
CA HIS A 66 14.41 -1.86 -16.65
C HIS A 66 15.78 -1.22 -16.43
N LEU A 67 16.74 -1.96 -15.83
CA LEU A 67 18.06 -1.42 -15.48
C LEU A 67 18.90 -1.08 -16.70
N HIS A 68 18.90 -1.97 -17.70
CA HIS A 68 19.77 -1.88 -18.86
C HIS A 68 19.07 -1.42 -20.14
N GLN A 69 17.76 -1.13 -20.08
CA GLN A 69 16.91 -0.71 -21.21
C GLN A 69 16.99 -1.69 -22.40
N LEU A 70 17.03 -2.99 -22.09
CA LEU A 70 17.11 -4.06 -23.05
C LEU A 70 15.72 -4.54 -23.47
N SER A 71 15.60 -5.07 -24.69
CA SER A 71 14.44 -5.85 -25.09
C SER A 71 14.37 -7.17 -24.34
N PHE A 72 13.22 -7.82 -24.33
CA PHE A 72 13.00 -9.10 -23.66
C PHE A 72 14.03 -10.16 -24.09
N GLY A 73 14.34 -10.30 -25.40
CA GLY A 73 15.33 -11.25 -25.92
C GLY A 73 16.74 -10.97 -25.41
N LEU A 74 17.17 -9.71 -25.46
CA LEU A 74 18.48 -9.30 -24.96
C LEU A 74 18.62 -9.45 -23.44
N ALA A 75 17.53 -9.21 -22.71
CA ALA A 75 17.52 -9.43 -21.26
C ALA A 75 17.65 -10.92 -20.90
N LEU A 76 17.03 -11.82 -21.67
CA LEU A 76 17.23 -13.27 -21.53
C LEU A 76 18.66 -13.67 -21.78
N GLU A 77 19.28 -13.18 -22.88
CA GLU A 77 20.68 -13.46 -23.20
C GLU A 77 21.63 -12.93 -22.15
N TRP A 78 21.35 -11.73 -21.64
CA TRP A 78 22.12 -11.12 -20.56
C TRP A 78 22.06 -11.99 -19.30
N LEU A 79 20.86 -12.39 -18.87
CA LEU A 79 20.70 -13.27 -17.71
C LEU A 79 21.35 -14.64 -17.90
N GLU A 80 21.26 -15.21 -19.08
CA GLU A 80 21.87 -16.49 -19.38
C GLU A 80 23.40 -16.44 -19.32
N ARG A 81 23.98 -15.37 -19.86
CA ARG A 81 25.43 -15.15 -19.83
C ARG A 81 25.98 -15.02 -18.42
N HIS A 82 25.25 -14.33 -17.54
CA HIS A 82 25.73 -13.98 -16.20
C HIS A 82 25.24 -14.92 -15.10
N PHE A 83 24.11 -15.60 -15.31
CA PHE A 83 23.47 -16.47 -14.32
C PHE A 83 23.08 -17.86 -14.86
N GLY A 84 23.36 -18.15 -16.11
CA GLY A 84 22.87 -19.37 -16.79
C GLY A 84 23.42 -20.68 -16.23
N THR A 85 24.62 -20.68 -15.66
CA THR A 85 25.29 -21.85 -15.07
C THR A 85 25.15 -21.88 -13.54
N ALA A 86 24.69 -20.84 -12.91
CA ALA A 86 24.49 -20.81 -11.46
C ALA A 86 23.35 -21.74 -11.06
N VAL A 87 23.61 -22.67 -10.14
CA VAL A 87 22.55 -23.31 -9.37
C VAL A 87 21.91 -22.19 -8.54
N ILE A 88 20.79 -21.62 -9.03
CA ILE A 88 20.08 -20.56 -8.33
C ILE A 88 19.41 -21.24 -7.14
N VAL A 89 20.08 -21.22 -6.00
CA VAL A 89 19.39 -21.42 -4.72
C VAL A 89 18.44 -20.24 -4.57
N VAL A 90 17.19 -20.46 -4.95
CA VAL A 90 16.12 -19.50 -4.66
C VAL A 90 16.09 -19.40 -3.12
N PRO A 91 16.51 -18.29 -2.51
CA PRO A 91 16.33 -18.15 -1.08
C PRO A 91 14.84 -18.36 -0.82
N SER A 92 14.48 -19.31 0.02
CA SER A 92 13.12 -19.41 0.53
C SER A 92 12.71 -18.00 0.96
N PRO A 93 11.54 -17.50 0.57
CA PRO A 93 11.11 -16.18 0.99
C PRO A 93 11.27 -16.14 2.50
N SER A 94 12.10 -15.23 2.99
CA SER A 94 12.29 -15.04 4.42
C SER A 94 10.92 -14.96 5.08
N PRO A 95 10.66 -15.73 6.14
CA PRO A 95 9.35 -15.69 6.80
C PRO A 95 9.02 -14.24 7.09
N ARG A 96 7.83 -13.80 6.66
CA ARG A 96 7.40 -12.42 6.90
C ARG A 96 7.46 -12.19 8.41
N PRO A 97 8.02 -11.04 8.86
CA PRO A 97 8.08 -10.77 10.28
C PRO A 97 6.67 -10.83 10.88
N PRO A 98 6.53 -11.31 12.11
CA PRO A 98 5.25 -11.28 12.80
C PRO A 98 4.73 -9.84 12.90
N LEU A 99 3.41 -9.67 12.94
CA LEU A 99 2.82 -8.36 13.14
C LEU A 99 3.24 -7.83 14.52
N SER A 100 3.78 -6.63 14.54
CA SER A 100 4.13 -5.90 15.74
C SER A 100 3.42 -4.54 15.72
N LEU A 101 2.29 -4.44 16.40
CA LEU A 101 1.59 -3.18 16.58
C LEU A 101 2.34 -2.32 17.60
N PRO A 102 2.45 -0.99 17.37
CA PRO A 102 3.03 -0.08 18.36
C PRO A 102 2.26 -0.15 19.69
N PRO A 103 2.96 -0.09 20.83
CA PRO A 103 2.31 -0.04 22.13
C PRO A 103 1.38 1.17 22.25
N ARG A 104 0.22 0.98 22.88
CA ARG A 104 -0.72 2.08 23.18
C ARG A 104 -0.14 3.00 24.25
N CYS A 105 -0.28 4.31 24.05
CA CYS A 105 0.13 5.35 24.99
C CYS A 105 -1.01 6.35 25.19
N PRO A 106 -1.88 6.15 26.20
CA PRO A 106 -3.02 7.03 26.46
C PRO A 106 -2.62 8.49 26.70
N GLU A 107 -1.45 8.73 27.23
CA GLU A 107 -0.92 10.07 27.53
C GLU A 107 -0.74 10.91 26.25
N HIS A 108 -0.50 10.27 25.11
CA HIS A 108 -0.35 10.95 23.83
C HIS A 108 -1.66 11.09 23.05
N LEU A 109 -2.77 10.49 23.52
CA LEU A 109 -4.02 10.47 22.79
C LEU A 109 -4.58 11.86 22.53
N GLU A 110 -4.43 12.77 23.49
CA GLU A 110 -4.89 14.14 23.32
C GLU A 110 -4.11 14.91 22.22
N SER A 111 -2.82 14.64 22.07
CA SER A 111 -2.02 15.19 20.97
C SER A 111 -2.49 14.67 19.61
N VAL A 112 -2.81 13.38 19.53
CA VAL A 112 -3.36 12.76 18.32
C VAL A 112 -4.73 13.34 17.98
N ARG A 113 -5.65 13.47 18.95
CA ARG A 113 -6.96 14.11 18.78
C ARG A 113 -6.82 15.53 18.22
N ARG A 114 -5.99 16.34 18.86
CA ARG A 114 -5.75 17.72 18.44
C ARG A 114 -5.24 17.81 17.01
N TYR A 115 -4.29 16.98 16.63
CA TYR A 115 -3.79 16.93 15.27
C TYR A 115 -4.89 16.55 14.26
N LEU A 116 -5.66 15.50 14.55
CA LEU A 116 -6.69 15.01 13.66
C LEU A 116 -7.86 16.02 13.52
N ILE A 117 -8.23 16.70 14.60
CA ILE A 117 -9.29 17.72 14.58
C ILE A 117 -8.78 19.02 13.96
N GLN A 118 -7.65 19.57 14.46
CA GLN A 118 -7.25 20.93 14.08
C GLN A 118 -6.47 20.99 12.76
N LYS A 119 -5.72 19.93 12.41
CA LYS A 119 -4.90 19.92 11.18
C LYS A 119 -5.54 19.13 10.04
N ARG A 120 -6.37 18.14 10.38
CA ARG A 120 -7.05 17.28 9.41
C ARG A 120 -8.54 17.54 9.29
N HIS A 121 -9.09 18.39 10.17
CA HIS A 121 -10.53 18.78 10.23
C HIS A 121 -11.46 17.56 10.37
N LEU A 122 -10.97 16.45 10.93
CA LEU A 122 -11.82 15.27 11.13
C LEU A 122 -12.83 15.51 12.26
N PRO A 123 -14.08 15.08 12.09
CA PRO A 123 -15.13 15.26 13.12
C PRO A 123 -14.80 14.53 14.41
N ALA A 124 -14.85 15.24 15.54
CA ALA A 124 -14.52 14.67 16.85
C ALA A 124 -15.35 13.42 17.18
N ALA A 125 -16.65 13.43 16.88
CA ALA A 125 -17.54 12.29 17.16
C ALA A 125 -17.09 10.99 16.43
N LEU A 126 -16.62 11.09 15.17
CA LEU A 126 -16.09 9.95 14.45
C LEU A 126 -14.79 9.44 15.08
N LEU A 127 -13.94 10.35 15.54
CA LEU A 127 -12.68 9.98 16.19
C LEU A 127 -12.93 9.25 17.52
N GLU A 128 -13.89 9.72 18.34
CA GLU A 128 -14.25 9.02 19.58
C GLU A 128 -14.76 7.61 19.29
N THR A 129 -15.65 7.43 18.31
CA THR A 129 -16.11 6.09 17.90
C THR A 129 -14.95 5.18 17.51
N LEU A 130 -13.94 5.69 16.80
CA LEU A 130 -12.76 4.92 16.41
C LEU A 130 -11.84 4.61 17.59
N ILE A 131 -11.73 5.52 18.56
CA ILE A 131 -10.93 5.35 19.77
C ILE A 131 -11.61 4.30 20.66
N ASP A 132 -12.91 4.41 20.89
CA ASP A 132 -13.71 3.50 21.73
C ASP A 132 -13.69 2.07 21.17
N SER A 133 -13.76 1.93 19.83
CA SER A 133 -13.63 0.62 19.17
C SER A 133 -12.20 0.07 19.16
N GLY A 134 -11.21 0.86 19.58
CA GLY A 134 -9.79 0.51 19.50
C GLY A 134 -9.20 0.51 18.09
N SER A 135 -9.94 1.00 17.10
CA SER A 135 -9.48 1.12 15.70
C SER A 135 -8.53 2.29 15.49
N LEU A 136 -8.52 3.25 16.41
CA LEU A 136 -7.60 4.39 16.48
C LEU A 136 -7.01 4.51 17.89
N TYR A 137 -5.71 4.69 17.99
CA TYR A 137 -5.04 5.00 19.25
C TYR A 137 -3.73 5.79 19.01
N ALA A 138 -3.12 6.29 20.09
CA ALA A 138 -1.80 6.91 20.07
C ALA A 138 -0.71 5.92 20.47
N ASP A 139 0.44 5.97 19.82
CA ASP A 139 1.63 5.22 20.23
C ASP A 139 2.57 6.05 21.12
N THR A 140 3.67 5.45 21.56
CA THR A 140 4.69 6.09 22.41
C THR A 140 5.45 7.24 21.74
N HIS A 141 5.30 7.42 20.42
CA HIS A 141 5.87 8.52 19.65
C HIS A 141 4.82 9.59 19.28
N ALA A 142 3.65 9.53 19.90
CA ALA A 142 2.49 10.36 19.59
C ALA A 142 2.02 10.21 18.11
N ASN A 143 2.26 9.07 17.47
CA ASN A 143 1.65 8.81 16.17
C ASN A 143 0.20 8.38 16.33
N ALA A 144 -0.65 8.79 15.38
CA ALA A 144 -1.97 8.19 15.21
C ALA A 144 -1.80 6.80 14.56
N VAL A 145 -2.36 5.78 15.20
CA VAL A 145 -2.30 4.37 14.77
C VAL A 145 -3.70 3.94 14.36
N PHE A 146 -3.90 3.69 13.06
CA PHE A 146 -5.16 3.22 12.48
C PHE A 146 -5.05 1.72 12.19
N VAL A 147 -5.80 0.90 12.93
CA VAL A 147 -5.69 -0.56 12.88
C VAL A 147 -6.40 -1.11 11.63
N LEU A 148 -5.68 -1.90 10.84
CA LEU A 148 -6.26 -2.71 9.76
C LEU A 148 -6.82 -3.99 10.36
N GLN A 149 -8.07 -4.29 10.08
CA GLN A 149 -8.76 -5.48 10.56
C GLN A 149 -8.98 -6.48 9.44
N GLY A 150 -8.83 -7.76 9.75
CA GLY A 150 -9.19 -8.88 8.90
C GLY A 150 -10.67 -9.23 9.01
N LYS A 151 -11.06 -10.36 8.41
CA LYS A 151 -12.46 -10.82 8.36
C LYS A 151 -13.11 -11.06 9.72
N SER A 152 -12.36 -11.62 10.66
CA SER A 152 -12.81 -11.92 12.03
C SER A 152 -12.48 -10.80 13.00
N HIS A 153 -12.28 -9.58 12.49
CA HIS A 153 -11.88 -8.39 13.25
C HIS A 153 -10.51 -8.50 13.94
N GLU A 154 -9.69 -9.50 13.59
CA GLU A 154 -8.33 -9.63 14.06
C GLU A 154 -7.42 -8.56 13.45
N PRO A 155 -6.43 -8.04 14.18
CA PRO A 155 -5.50 -7.06 13.66
C PRO A 155 -4.60 -7.67 12.57
N MET A 156 -4.61 -7.08 11.38
CA MET A 156 -3.74 -7.45 10.24
C MET A 156 -2.62 -6.45 9.99
N GLY A 157 -2.64 -5.31 10.65
CA GLY A 157 -1.66 -4.26 10.49
C GLY A 157 -2.12 -2.95 11.09
N ALA A 158 -1.38 -1.89 10.86
CA ALA A 158 -1.80 -0.53 11.13
C ALA A 158 -1.12 0.47 10.22
N GLU A 159 -1.88 1.49 9.81
CA GLU A 159 -1.33 2.73 9.24
C GLU A 159 -0.89 3.65 10.38
N LEU A 160 0.27 4.25 10.22
CA LEU A 160 0.85 5.17 11.20
C LEU A 160 0.95 6.57 10.59
N ARG A 161 0.49 7.57 11.34
CA ARG A 161 0.61 8.98 10.95
C ARG A 161 1.26 9.78 12.07
N GLY A 162 2.44 10.36 11.77
CA GLY A 162 3.09 11.30 12.66
C GLY A 162 2.24 12.55 12.87
N THR A 163 2.12 13.00 14.12
CA THR A 163 1.35 14.18 14.52
C THR A 163 2.22 15.38 14.87
N THR A 164 3.53 15.21 14.85
CA THR A 164 4.54 16.26 15.10
C THR A 164 4.78 17.13 13.85
N ALA A 165 5.67 18.13 13.97
CA ALA A 165 6.02 19.05 12.87
C ALA A 165 6.56 18.35 11.61
N VAL A 166 7.23 17.21 11.77
CA VAL A 166 7.74 16.42 10.64
C VAL A 166 6.63 15.49 10.14
N ALA A 167 6.18 15.76 8.93
CA ALA A 167 5.17 14.91 8.28
C ALA A 167 5.75 13.50 8.02
N TRP A 168 5.33 12.54 8.83
CA TRP A 168 5.73 11.15 8.68
C TRP A 168 4.52 10.23 8.51
N ARG A 169 4.68 9.21 7.68
CA ARG A 169 3.69 8.14 7.48
C ARG A 169 4.39 6.80 7.31
N GLY A 170 3.79 5.76 7.82
CA GLY A 170 4.35 4.41 7.72
C GLY A 170 3.32 3.33 8.02
N MET A 171 3.83 2.12 8.15
CA MET A 171 3.05 0.95 8.53
C MET A 171 3.70 0.29 9.74
N ALA A 172 2.90 -0.31 10.60
CA ALA A 172 3.40 -1.18 11.65
C ALA A 172 4.19 -2.35 11.03
N PRO A 173 5.33 -2.77 11.64
CA PRO A 173 6.09 -3.91 11.14
C PRO A 173 5.23 -5.17 11.04
N GLY A 174 5.42 -5.96 9.97
CA GLY A 174 4.65 -7.17 9.73
C GLY A 174 3.20 -6.97 9.25
N SER A 175 2.78 -5.72 8.99
CA SER A 175 1.42 -5.43 8.47
C SER A 175 1.12 -6.18 7.18
N ARG A 176 -0.07 -6.78 7.12
CA ARG A 176 -0.60 -7.57 6.00
C ARG A 176 -1.73 -6.81 5.32
N LYS A 177 -1.37 -5.79 4.54
CA LYS A 177 -2.34 -4.94 3.81
C LYS A 177 -3.20 -5.70 2.80
N ASP A 178 -2.77 -6.88 2.38
CA ASP A 178 -3.49 -7.78 1.49
C ASP A 178 -4.59 -8.59 2.20
N GLN A 179 -4.56 -8.64 3.55
CA GLN A 179 -5.45 -9.44 4.36
C GLN A 179 -6.38 -8.61 5.26
N GLY A 180 -6.17 -7.30 5.34
CA GLY A 180 -7.00 -6.42 6.16
C GLY A 180 -7.07 -5.00 5.61
N PHE A 181 -8.04 -4.28 6.08
CA PHE A 181 -8.32 -2.88 5.74
C PHE A 181 -8.73 -2.10 7.00
N PHE A 182 -8.56 -0.78 6.95
CA PHE A 182 -9.17 0.08 7.96
C PHE A 182 -10.59 0.43 7.51
N ALA A 183 -11.53 0.38 8.44
CA ALA A 183 -12.92 0.75 8.21
C ALA A 183 -13.43 1.62 9.35
N ILE A 184 -14.34 2.53 9.03
CA ILE A 184 -15.10 3.27 10.02
C ILE A 184 -16.27 2.37 10.47
N PRO A 185 -16.53 2.22 11.79
CA PRO A 185 -17.73 1.57 12.26
C PRO A 185 -18.97 2.28 11.69
N THR A 186 -19.80 1.56 11.00
CA THR A 186 -21.00 2.10 10.35
C THR A 186 -22.25 1.36 10.79
N VAL A 187 -23.39 2.02 10.71
CA VAL A 187 -24.69 1.37 10.93
C VAL A 187 -24.90 0.23 9.92
N PRO A 188 -25.53 -0.88 10.32
CA PRO A 188 -25.91 -1.94 9.39
C PRO A 188 -26.79 -1.43 8.24
N GLY A 189 -26.59 -1.97 7.05
CA GLY A 189 -27.44 -1.65 5.88
C GLY A 189 -26.84 -0.65 4.88
N LEU A 190 -25.62 -0.12 5.12
CA LEU A 190 -24.92 0.66 4.08
C LEU A 190 -24.45 -0.29 2.96
N THR A 191 -25.02 -0.11 1.77
CA THR A 191 -24.74 -0.94 0.58
C THR A 191 -23.70 -0.32 -0.34
N THR A 192 -23.35 0.94 -0.13
CA THR A 192 -22.34 1.66 -0.92
C THR A 192 -21.01 1.69 -0.19
N VAL A 193 -19.97 1.22 -0.84
CA VAL A 193 -18.60 1.18 -0.30
C VAL A 193 -17.67 2.05 -1.15
N VAL A 194 -16.82 2.85 -0.49
CA VAL A 194 -15.78 3.66 -1.13
C VAL A 194 -14.40 3.21 -0.65
N LEU A 195 -13.52 2.88 -1.58
CA LEU A 195 -12.13 2.51 -1.32
C LEU A 195 -11.26 3.76 -1.38
N CYS A 196 -10.64 4.14 -0.26
CA CYS A 196 -9.74 5.28 -0.13
C CYS A 196 -8.28 4.81 0.04
N GLU A 197 -7.31 5.70 -0.20
CA GLU A 197 -5.90 5.34 -0.07
C GLU A 197 -5.42 5.28 1.37
N SER A 198 -5.92 6.13 2.25
CA SER A 198 -5.51 6.18 3.65
C SER A 198 -6.69 6.19 4.62
N ALA A 199 -6.42 5.87 5.88
CA ALA A 199 -7.42 5.95 6.95
C ALA A 199 -7.98 7.38 7.10
N ILE A 200 -7.12 8.40 6.99
CA ILE A 200 -7.55 9.81 7.04
C ILE A 200 -8.52 10.13 5.89
N ASP A 201 -8.23 9.65 4.67
CA ASP A 201 -9.11 9.86 3.52
C ASP A 201 -10.42 9.10 3.66
N ALA A 202 -10.39 7.89 4.21
CA ALA A 202 -11.60 7.13 4.49
C ALA A 202 -12.49 7.85 5.52
N ILE A 203 -11.93 8.40 6.60
CA ILE A 203 -12.67 9.18 7.60
C ILE A 203 -13.22 10.48 6.96
N SER A 204 -12.42 11.15 6.15
CA SER A 204 -12.83 12.40 5.47
C SER A 204 -13.95 12.16 4.47
N CYS A 205 -13.83 11.10 3.65
CA CYS A 205 -14.86 10.70 2.70
C CYS A 205 -16.19 10.36 3.42
N HIS A 206 -16.13 9.62 4.52
CA HIS A 206 -17.30 9.30 5.32
C HIS A 206 -17.92 10.54 5.98
N ALA A 207 -17.10 11.48 6.45
CA ALA A 207 -17.59 12.73 7.01
C ALA A 207 -18.37 13.58 5.98
N LEU A 208 -17.90 13.58 4.72
CA LEU A 208 -18.56 14.25 3.59
C LEU A 208 -19.78 13.48 3.08
N HIS A 209 -19.76 12.17 3.19
CA HIS A 209 -20.76 11.24 2.65
C HIS A 209 -21.13 10.17 3.70
N PRO A 210 -21.91 10.51 4.75
CA PRO A 210 -22.23 9.59 5.85
C PRO A 210 -22.98 8.32 5.41
N GLN A 211 -23.61 8.35 4.23
CA GLN A 211 -24.27 7.21 3.61
C GLN A 211 -23.32 6.19 2.99
N TYR A 212 -22.02 6.48 2.91
CA TYR A 212 -21.02 5.56 2.36
C TYR A 212 -20.22 4.86 3.46
N ARG A 213 -19.99 3.57 3.30
CA ARG A 213 -18.99 2.83 4.07
C ARG A 213 -17.61 3.05 3.45
N CYS A 214 -16.76 3.83 4.09
CA CYS A 214 -15.44 4.16 3.56
C CYS A 214 -14.38 3.24 4.18
N LEU A 215 -13.52 2.66 3.32
CA LEU A 215 -12.46 1.74 3.68
C LEU A 215 -11.11 2.29 3.22
N SER A 216 -10.05 2.14 4.02
CA SER A 216 -8.68 2.39 3.55
C SER A 216 -8.02 1.11 3.07
N THR A 217 -7.38 1.20 1.91
CA THR A 217 -6.56 0.13 1.33
C THR A 217 -5.09 0.20 1.79
N ALA A 218 -4.75 1.15 2.66
CA ALA A 218 -3.39 1.43 3.13
C ALA A 218 -2.38 1.66 1.99
N GLY A 219 -2.74 2.56 1.09
CA GLY A 219 -2.06 2.93 -0.17
C GLY A 219 -2.89 2.56 -1.39
N ALA A 220 -2.62 3.20 -2.53
CA ALA A 220 -3.30 2.92 -3.79
C ALA A 220 -2.99 1.49 -4.25
N ARG A 221 -3.91 0.55 -4.03
CA ARG A 221 -3.76 -0.87 -4.33
C ARG A 221 -4.85 -1.36 -5.25
N PRO A 222 -4.50 -1.88 -6.43
CA PRO A 222 -5.50 -2.29 -7.42
C PRO A 222 -6.17 -3.63 -7.10
N ASN A 223 -5.56 -4.47 -6.27
CA ASN A 223 -6.10 -5.83 -6.01
C ASN A 223 -5.64 -6.39 -4.65
N PRO A 224 -6.13 -5.86 -3.50
CA PRO A 224 -5.95 -6.53 -2.23
C PRO A 224 -6.78 -7.82 -2.19
N ALA A 225 -6.28 -8.87 -1.54
CA ALA A 225 -6.92 -10.20 -1.56
C ALA A 225 -8.36 -10.22 -0.99
N TRP A 226 -8.65 -9.36 0.00
CA TRP A 226 -9.98 -9.23 0.60
C TRP A 226 -11.03 -8.58 -0.32
N LEU A 227 -10.60 -7.87 -1.38
CA LEU A 227 -11.52 -7.12 -2.24
C LEU A 227 -12.41 -8.02 -3.08
N ALA A 228 -11.90 -9.15 -3.58
CA ALA A 228 -12.68 -10.08 -4.39
C ALA A 228 -13.96 -10.56 -3.70
N GLU A 229 -13.88 -10.77 -2.39
CA GLU A 229 -15.04 -11.16 -1.59
C GLU A 229 -16.03 -9.99 -1.42
N LEU A 230 -15.53 -8.79 -1.18
CA LEU A 230 -16.37 -7.59 -1.06
C LEU A 230 -17.12 -7.31 -2.37
N VAL A 231 -16.49 -7.48 -3.52
CA VAL A 231 -17.13 -7.37 -4.85
C VAL A 231 -18.23 -8.39 -5.02
N GLY A 232 -18.07 -9.60 -4.48
CA GLY A 232 -19.10 -10.66 -4.51
C GLY A 232 -20.34 -10.41 -3.64
N GLN A 233 -20.27 -9.45 -2.72
CA GLN A 233 -21.35 -9.09 -1.79
C GLN A 233 -22.19 -7.96 -2.37
N THR A 234 -22.85 -8.05 -3.48
CA THR A 234 -23.86 -7.14 -4.09
C THR A 234 -23.87 -5.67 -3.62
N CYS A 235 -22.73 -5.12 -3.25
CA CYS A 235 -22.56 -3.74 -2.83
C CYS A 235 -22.19 -2.86 -4.03
N GLN A 236 -22.66 -1.63 -4.05
CA GLN A 236 -22.13 -0.64 -4.99
C GLN A 236 -20.74 -0.22 -4.51
N LEU A 237 -19.72 -0.42 -5.35
CA LEU A 237 -18.33 -0.14 -5.02
C LEU A 237 -17.79 1.04 -5.83
N PHE A 238 -17.14 1.96 -5.13
CA PHE A 238 -16.43 3.08 -5.72
C PHE A 238 -14.94 3.02 -5.40
N CYS A 239 -14.11 3.41 -6.38
CA CYS A 239 -12.72 3.71 -6.19
C CYS A 239 -12.54 5.21 -5.94
N GLY A 240 -12.27 5.57 -4.69
CA GLY A 240 -12.06 6.92 -4.19
C GLY A 240 -10.58 7.26 -3.98
N PHE A 241 -9.68 6.74 -4.81
CA PHE A 241 -8.25 7.04 -4.70
C PHE A 241 -7.93 8.49 -5.02
N ASP A 242 -6.76 8.97 -4.59
CA ASP A 242 -6.30 10.34 -4.75
C ASP A 242 -6.35 10.82 -6.21
N ARG A 243 -6.51 12.12 -6.39
CA ARG A 243 -6.49 12.77 -7.70
C ARG A 243 -5.07 13.13 -8.10
N ASP A 244 -4.22 12.11 -8.17
CA ASP A 244 -2.86 12.23 -8.70
C ASP A 244 -2.56 11.09 -9.68
N ASP A 245 -1.42 11.15 -10.36
CA ASP A 245 -1.03 10.17 -11.38
C ASP A 245 -0.97 8.74 -10.87
N THR A 246 -0.62 8.56 -9.59
CA THR A 246 -0.53 7.23 -8.98
C THR A 246 -1.91 6.69 -8.64
N GLY A 247 -2.74 7.50 -8.00
CA GLY A 247 -4.12 7.16 -7.67
C GLY A 247 -4.93 6.84 -8.91
N GLU A 248 -4.79 7.65 -9.96
CA GLU A 248 -5.52 7.45 -11.22
C GLU A 248 -5.09 6.16 -11.95
N ARG A 249 -3.79 5.88 -12.05
CA ARG A 249 -3.29 4.62 -12.64
C ARG A 249 -3.76 3.38 -11.87
N MET A 250 -3.77 3.47 -10.55
CA MET A 250 -4.21 2.36 -9.71
C MET A 250 -5.74 2.19 -9.76
N ALA A 251 -6.49 3.29 -9.82
CA ALA A 251 -7.94 3.25 -10.03
C ALA A 251 -8.32 2.59 -11.35
N GLN A 252 -7.65 2.97 -12.45
CA GLN A 252 -7.85 2.35 -13.75
C GLN A 252 -7.50 0.84 -13.75
N SER A 253 -6.43 0.47 -13.03
CA SER A 253 -6.05 -0.93 -12.87
C SER A 253 -7.10 -1.72 -12.09
N LEU A 254 -7.65 -1.14 -11.03
CA LEU A 254 -8.72 -1.70 -10.22
C LEU A 254 -10.00 -1.91 -11.05
N MET A 255 -10.45 -0.88 -11.78
CA MET A 255 -11.66 -0.94 -12.61
C MET A 255 -11.52 -1.92 -13.79
N ARG A 256 -10.31 -2.12 -14.31
CA ARG A 256 -10.07 -3.19 -15.32
C ARG A 256 -10.23 -4.59 -14.74
N LEU A 257 -9.80 -4.81 -13.49
CA LEU A 257 -9.96 -6.10 -12.80
C LEU A 257 -11.39 -6.33 -12.34
N TYR A 258 -12.09 -5.27 -11.96
CA TYR A 258 -13.45 -5.31 -11.43
C TYR A 258 -14.33 -4.25 -12.13
N PRO A 259 -14.90 -4.57 -13.31
CA PRO A 259 -15.66 -3.60 -14.12
C PRO A 259 -16.91 -3.01 -13.43
N ALA A 260 -17.40 -3.66 -12.36
CA ALA A 260 -18.51 -3.15 -11.55
C ALA A 260 -18.11 -1.97 -10.63
N ILE A 261 -16.82 -1.76 -10.40
CA ILE A 261 -16.30 -0.65 -9.57
C ILE A 261 -16.28 0.63 -10.41
N GLN A 262 -16.86 1.70 -9.87
CA GLN A 262 -16.89 3.01 -10.51
C GLN A 262 -15.86 3.96 -9.87
N ARG A 263 -15.39 4.95 -10.64
CA ARG A 263 -14.52 6.00 -10.11
C ARG A 263 -15.34 7.05 -9.35
N LEU A 264 -14.97 7.31 -8.11
CA LEU A 264 -15.45 8.45 -7.32
C LEU A 264 -14.23 9.35 -7.02
N CYS A 265 -13.99 10.33 -7.88
CA CYS A 265 -12.81 11.19 -7.77
C CYS A 265 -13.07 12.33 -6.77
N PRO A 266 -12.16 12.58 -5.78
CA PRO A 266 -12.25 13.77 -4.96
C PRO A 266 -12.10 15.04 -5.83
N CYS A 267 -12.79 16.13 -5.49
CA CYS A 267 -12.70 17.39 -6.23
C CYS A 267 -11.40 18.17 -5.95
N ALA A 268 -10.66 17.81 -4.86
CA ALA A 268 -9.32 18.27 -4.57
C ALA A 268 -8.30 17.13 -4.78
N LYS A 269 -7.06 17.24 -4.24
CA LYS A 269 -6.04 16.23 -4.37
C LYS A 269 -6.46 14.90 -3.73
N ASP A 270 -6.98 14.94 -2.52
CA ASP A 270 -7.45 13.81 -1.74
C ASP A 270 -8.74 14.18 -0.97
N TRP A 271 -9.36 13.21 -0.30
CA TRP A 271 -10.60 13.44 0.46
C TRP A 271 -10.39 14.33 1.68
N ASN A 272 -9.22 14.30 2.28
CA ASN A 272 -8.93 15.18 3.40
C ASN A 272 -8.79 16.64 2.95
N ASP A 273 -8.20 16.88 1.79
CA ASP A 273 -8.16 18.24 1.23
C ASP A 273 -9.56 18.75 0.86
N VAL A 274 -10.45 17.89 0.33
CA VAL A 274 -11.87 18.26 0.11
C VAL A 274 -12.55 18.68 1.42
N LEU A 275 -12.40 17.87 2.48
CA LEU A 275 -13.00 18.17 3.79
C LEU A 275 -12.47 19.50 4.37
N ARG A 276 -11.17 19.75 4.24
CA ARG A 276 -10.53 20.98 4.75
C ARG A 276 -10.91 22.24 3.98
N LEU A 277 -11.24 22.13 2.69
CA LEU A 277 -11.70 23.26 1.87
C LEU A 277 -13.16 23.61 2.10
N GLY A 278 -13.98 22.68 2.54
CA GLY A 278 -15.40 22.88 2.83
C GLY A 278 -15.72 23.19 4.30
N ALA A 279 -14.69 23.28 5.16
CA ALA A 279 -14.81 23.53 6.59
C ALA A 279 -14.62 25.00 6.93
#